data_a092052548291440d5b5b1abb4686cf4
#
_entry.id   a092052548291440d5b5b1abb4686cf4
#
_cell.length_a   1.000
_cell.length_b   1.000
_cell.length_c   1.000
_cell.angle_alpha   90.00
_cell.angle_beta   90.00
_cell.angle_gamma   90.00
#
_symmetry.space_group_name_H-M   'P 1'
#
loop_
_entity.id
_entity.type
_entity.pdbx_description
1 polymer ?
#
loop_
_entity_poly.entity_id
_entity_poly.type
_entity_poly.pdbx_seq_one_letter_code
_entity_poly.pdbx_strand_id
1 'polypeptide(L)'
;MGTVNYEKEKVFLDSIQVKYDELGATTDETKRLAIQGEINRLSVKAGEFAIPNEFDRLVEGMGGAWINAFTSNDVICYLNKFPGNQIEKWLGIYSHRFVNPVFRLFQSELETVYEEKNRAMDNMFRQLFTTYLKNFFKEHPYGQQTVLGSVDHLKNPSLSKMREYYDTYYVAN
;
A
#
# COMPACT_ATOMS: atom_id res chain seq x y z
N MET A 1 15.75 -5.80 -2.70
CA MET A 1 15.69 -4.39 -2.25
C MET A 1 14.77 -4.32 -1.04
N GLY A 2 15.10 -3.50 -0.05
CA GLY A 2 14.30 -3.26 1.16
C GLY A 2 14.48 -4.29 2.29
N THR A 3 15.44 -5.19 2.23
CA THR A 3 15.67 -6.20 3.27
C THR A 3 17.13 -6.58 3.38
N VAL A 4 17.56 -6.91 4.60
CA VAL A 4 18.90 -7.48 4.88
C VAL A 4 18.94 -9.00 4.68
N ASN A 5 17.77 -9.69 4.76
CA ASN A 5 17.68 -11.13 4.55
C ASN A 5 16.23 -11.51 4.20
N TYR A 6 15.94 -11.62 2.90
CA TYR A 6 14.59 -11.90 2.41
C TYR A 6 14.05 -13.28 2.82
N GLU A 7 14.90 -14.30 2.83
CA GLU A 7 14.44 -15.65 3.17
C GLU A 7 13.93 -15.74 4.61
N LYS A 8 14.59 -15.06 5.54
CA LYS A 8 14.13 -14.99 6.93
C LYS A 8 12.91 -14.08 7.09
N GLU A 9 12.90 -12.94 6.41
CA GLU A 9 11.76 -12.01 6.43
C GLU A 9 10.50 -12.66 5.86
N LYS A 10 10.62 -13.39 4.75
CA LYS A 10 9.52 -14.03 4.03
C LYS A 10 8.67 -14.94 4.94
N VAL A 11 9.28 -15.69 5.84
CA VAL A 11 8.57 -16.56 6.79
C VAL A 11 7.56 -15.77 7.64
N PHE A 12 7.95 -14.58 8.08
CA PHE A 12 7.06 -13.69 8.84
C PHE A 12 6.01 -13.04 7.94
N LEU A 13 6.38 -12.61 6.74
CA LEU A 13 5.45 -12.00 5.79
C LEU A 13 4.35 -12.99 5.35
N ASP A 14 4.71 -14.24 5.06
CA ASP A 14 3.76 -15.30 4.73
C ASP A 14 2.81 -15.56 5.92
N SER A 15 3.34 -15.59 7.15
CA SER A 15 2.53 -15.75 8.37
C SER A 15 1.58 -14.57 8.59
N ILE A 16 2.03 -13.34 8.33
CA ILE A 16 1.20 -12.13 8.40
C ILE A 16 0.05 -12.21 7.39
N GLN A 17 0.30 -12.65 6.17
CA GLN A 17 -0.73 -12.82 5.15
C GLN A 17 -1.83 -13.78 5.62
N VAL A 18 -1.45 -14.96 6.14
CA VAL A 18 -2.41 -15.93 6.69
C VAL A 18 -3.24 -15.30 7.81
N LYS A 19 -2.62 -14.53 8.70
CA LYS A 19 -3.34 -13.86 9.79
C LYS A 19 -4.31 -12.79 9.30
N TYR A 20 -4.01 -12.06 8.24
CA TYR A 20 -4.98 -11.14 7.63
C TYR A 20 -6.15 -11.87 6.99
N ASP A 21 -5.93 -13.02 6.37
CA ASP A 21 -7.00 -13.84 5.80
C ASP A 21 -7.90 -14.42 6.91
N GLU A 22 -7.32 -14.86 8.05
CA GLU A 22 -8.06 -15.27 9.26
C GLU A 22 -8.87 -14.10 9.85
N LEU A 23 -8.28 -12.89 9.89
CA LEU A 23 -8.94 -11.68 10.40
C LEU A 23 -10.17 -11.33 9.55
N GLY A 24 -10.05 -11.44 8.23
CA GLY A 24 -11.14 -11.19 7.29
C GLY A 24 -12.26 -12.24 7.35
N ALA A 25 -11.96 -13.46 7.80
CA ALA A 25 -12.91 -14.56 7.88
C ALA A 25 -13.72 -14.59 9.20
N THR A 26 -13.37 -13.79 10.20
CA THR A 26 -14.06 -13.79 11.50
C THR A 26 -14.71 -12.45 11.83
N THR A 27 -15.92 -12.52 12.40
CA THR A 27 -16.67 -11.37 12.95
C THR A 27 -16.64 -11.33 14.49
N ASP A 28 -16.05 -12.35 15.13
CA ASP A 28 -15.93 -12.42 16.59
C ASP A 28 -14.88 -11.41 17.07
N GLU A 29 -15.31 -10.41 17.81
CA GLU A 29 -14.49 -9.27 18.26
C GLU A 29 -13.30 -9.72 19.11
N THR A 30 -13.48 -10.71 19.98
CA THR A 30 -12.41 -11.26 20.84
C THR A 30 -11.35 -11.96 20.01
N LYS A 31 -11.76 -12.75 19.02
CA LYS A 31 -10.84 -13.40 18.09
C LYS A 31 -10.12 -12.37 17.21
N ARG A 32 -10.83 -11.36 16.73
CA ARG A 32 -10.23 -10.27 15.93
C ARG A 32 -9.11 -9.57 16.69
N LEU A 33 -9.33 -9.18 17.94
CA LEU A 33 -8.30 -8.54 18.78
C LEU A 33 -7.08 -9.45 18.99
N ALA A 34 -7.29 -10.75 19.23
CA ALA A 34 -6.20 -11.71 19.37
C ALA A 34 -5.38 -11.84 18.07
N ILE A 35 -6.04 -11.93 16.91
CA ILE A 35 -5.37 -12.00 15.59
C ILE A 35 -4.61 -10.71 15.29
N GLN A 36 -5.17 -9.54 15.59
CA GLN A 36 -4.49 -8.25 15.43
C GLN A 36 -3.22 -8.15 16.30
N GLY A 37 -3.30 -8.63 17.54
CA GLY A 37 -2.13 -8.73 18.42
C GLY A 37 -1.02 -9.62 17.83
N GLU A 38 -1.38 -10.73 17.20
CA GLU A 38 -0.43 -11.62 16.54
C GLU A 38 0.15 -11.00 15.26
N ILE A 39 -0.67 -10.31 14.45
CA ILE A 39 -0.19 -9.55 13.29
C ILE A 39 0.84 -8.51 13.72
N ASN A 40 0.56 -7.74 14.78
CA ASN A 40 1.51 -6.76 15.29
C ASN A 40 2.83 -7.39 15.74
N ARG A 41 2.76 -8.50 16.47
CA ARG A 41 3.95 -9.25 16.92
C ARG A 41 4.80 -9.75 15.75
N LEU A 42 4.17 -10.29 14.72
CA LEU A 42 4.85 -10.77 13.51
C LEU A 42 5.41 -9.61 12.69
N SER A 43 4.69 -8.49 12.60
CA SER A 43 5.13 -7.28 11.88
C SER A 43 6.40 -6.67 12.50
N VAL A 44 6.49 -6.65 13.84
CA VAL A 44 7.70 -6.22 14.54
C VAL A 44 8.90 -7.11 14.17
N LYS A 45 8.71 -8.43 14.18
CA LYS A 45 9.76 -9.39 13.81
C LYS A 45 10.18 -9.29 12.34
N ALA A 46 9.21 -9.12 11.41
CA ALA A 46 9.51 -8.88 10.01
C ALA A 46 10.29 -7.56 9.83
N GLY A 47 9.92 -6.53 10.60
CA GLY A 47 10.57 -5.22 10.58
C GLY A 47 12.05 -5.23 10.94
N GLU A 48 12.53 -6.20 11.72
CA GLU A 48 13.95 -6.37 12.04
C GLU A 48 14.82 -6.65 10.79
N PHE A 49 14.22 -7.18 9.73
CA PHE A 49 14.88 -7.44 8.46
C PHE A 49 14.70 -6.31 7.44
N ALA A 50 13.73 -5.43 7.65
CA ALA A 50 13.43 -4.35 6.70
C ALA A 50 14.52 -3.26 6.73
N ILE A 51 14.86 -2.76 5.53
CA ILE A 51 15.69 -1.57 5.37
C ILE A 51 14.77 -0.40 5.03
N PRO A 52 14.44 0.48 5.99
CA PRO A 52 13.53 1.59 5.75
C PRO A 52 14.06 2.53 4.68
N ASN A 53 13.18 3.02 3.82
CA ASN A 53 13.46 4.03 2.80
C ASN A 53 14.63 3.66 1.85
N GLU A 54 14.93 2.36 1.67
CA GLU A 54 16.03 1.95 0.79
C GLU A 54 15.80 2.41 -0.65
N PHE A 55 14.57 2.37 -1.13
CA PHE A 55 14.22 2.86 -2.47
C PHE A 55 14.61 4.33 -2.65
N ASP A 56 14.22 5.18 -1.70
CA ASP A 56 14.50 6.62 -1.76
C ASP A 56 16.02 6.88 -1.71
N ARG A 57 16.73 6.18 -0.83
CA ARG A 57 18.20 6.27 -0.74
C ARG A 57 18.91 5.83 -2.03
N LEU A 58 18.38 4.80 -2.71
CA LEU A 58 18.93 4.37 -4.00
C LEU A 58 18.71 5.39 -5.10
N VAL A 59 17.52 6.00 -5.15
CA VAL A 59 17.20 7.04 -6.11
C VAL A 59 18.00 8.32 -5.83
N GLU A 60 18.08 8.75 -4.58
CA GLU A 60 18.88 9.91 -4.15
C GLU A 60 20.38 9.68 -4.41
N GLY A 61 20.88 8.47 -4.15
CA GLY A 61 22.28 8.09 -4.37
C GLY A 61 22.73 8.12 -5.83
N MET A 62 21.80 8.06 -6.79
CA MET A 62 22.10 8.31 -8.21
C MET A 62 21.87 9.77 -8.63
N GLY A 63 21.63 10.69 -7.69
CA GLY A 63 21.32 12.09 -7.93
C GLY A 63 19.86 12.36 -8.24
N GLY A 64 18.98 11.41 -7.93
CA GLY A 64 17.54 11.59 -8.07
C GLY A 64 16.97 12.51 -6.99
N ALA A 65 15.85 13.13 -7.31
CA ALA A 65 15.13 14.03 -6.42
C ALA A 65 13.63 13.97 -6.71
N TRP A 66 12.85 14.57 -5.81
CA TRP A 66 11.41 14.70 -5.97
C TRP A 66 10.71 13.36 -6.21
N ILE A 67 11.03 12.38 -5.35
CA ILE A 67 10.38 11.08 -5.34
C ILE A 67 8.94 11.29 -4.86
N ASN A 68 7.97 10.95 -5.71
CA ASN A 68 6.55 11.13 -5.38
C ASN A 68 5.68 10.10 -6.10
N ALA A 69 4.44 9.97 -5.66
CA ALA A 69 3.41 9.21 -6.33
C ALA A 69 2.04 9.85 -6.08
N PHE A 70 1.12 9.68 -7.01
CA PHE A 70 -0.28 10.04 -6.80
C PHE A 70 -1.21 9.00 -7.39
N THR A 71 -2.40 8.91 -6.80
CA THR A 71 -3.48 8.04 -7.26
C THR A 71 -4.71 8.89 -7.59
N SER A 72 -5.27 8.65 -8.76
CA SER A 72 -6.58 9.18 -9.17
C SER A 72 -7.56 8.03 -9.41
N ASN A 73 -8.74 8.32 -9.93
CA ASN A 73 -9.71 7.28 -10.25
C ASN A 73 -9.21 6.28 -11.32
N ASP A 74 -8.37 6.74 -12.24
CA ASP A 74 -7.97 5.97 -13.43
C ASP A 74 -6.47 5.69 -13.49
N VAL A 75 -5.66 6.38 -12.68
CA VAL A 75 -4.20 6.35 -12.81
C VAL A 75 -3.53 6.29 -11.45
N ILE A 76 -2.56 5.39 -11.33
CA ILE A 76 -1.54 5.43 -10.28
C ILE A 76 -0.23 5.81 -10.97
N CYS A 77 0.36 6.93 -10.57
CA CYS A 77 1.57 7.46 -11.20
C CYS A 77 2.70 7.55 -10.18
N TYR A 78 3.84 6.94 -10.50
CA TYR A 78 5.09 7.03 -9.74
C TYR A 78 6.06 7.91 -10.52
N LEU A 79 6.61 8.94 -9.88
CA LEU A 79 7.45 9.91 -10.57
C LEU A 79 8.61 10.38 -9.71
N ASN A 80 9.71 10.67 -10.37
CA ASN A 80 10.86 11.33 -9.78
C ASN A 80 11.69 12.03 -10.84
N LYS A 81 12.60 12.90 -10.41
CA LYS A 81 13.58 13.55 -11.28
C LYS A 81 14.94 12.89 -11.06
N PHE A 82 15.67 12.65 -12.12
CA PHE A 82 17.01 12.09 -12.05
C PHE A 82 17.88 12.58 -13.22
N PRO A 83 19.22 12.58 -13.10
CA PRO A 83 20.11 12.94 -14.20
C PRO A 83 19.99 11.96 -15.37
N GLY A 84 19.91 12.47 -16.61
CA GLY A 84 19.67 11.64 -17.81
C GLY A 84 20.70 10.53 -18.03
N ASN A 85 21.94 10.71 -17.55
CA ASN A 85 22.99 9.67 -17.61
C ASN A 85 22.80 8.52 -16.60
N GLN A 86 21.77 8.55 -15.77
CA GLN A 86 21.45 7.50 -14.79
C GLN A 86 20.24 6.65 -15.19
N ILE A 87 19.75 6.78 -16.42
CA ILE A 87 18.53 6.12 -16.89
C ILE A 87 18.59 4.58 -16.73
N GLU A 88 19.72 3.96 -17.00
CA GLU A 88 19.88 2.51 -16.86
C GLU A 88 19.74 2.06 -15.40
N LYS A 89 20.36 2.80 -14.46
CA LYS A 89 20.23 2.52 -13.03
C LYS A 89 18.79 2.72 -12.56
N TRP A 90 18.17 3.81 -13.00
CA TRP A 90 16.77 4.11 -12.68
C TRP A 90 15.84 2.99 -13.17
N LEU A 91 15.98 2.55 -14.43
CA LEU A 91 15.21 1.44 -14.98
C LEU A 91 15.44 0.16 -14.18
N GLY A 92 16.69 -0.15 -13.78
CA GLY A 92 17.00 -1.32 -12.96
C GLY A 92 16.30 -1.28 -11.58
N ILE A 93 16.31 -0.13 -10.90
CA ILE A 93 15.64 0.05 -9.61
C ILE A 93 14.13 -0.13 -9.75
N TYR A 94 13.52 0.53 -10.74
CA TYR A 94 12.07 0.46 -10.96
C TYR A 94 11.62 -0.91 -11.43
N SER A 95 12.34 -1.55 -12.36
CA SER A 95 12.05 -2.92 -12.80
C SER A 95 12.07 -3.89 -11.61
N HIS A 96 13.09 -3.81 -10.75
CA HIS A 96 13.15 -4.65 -9.56
C HIS A 96 11.98 -4.40 -8.60
N ARG A 97 11.55 -3.14 -8.44
CA ARG A 97 10.42 -2.77 -7.60
C ARG A 97 9.11 -3.37 -8.10
N PHE A 98 8.86 -3.32 -9.41
CA PHE A 98 7.59 -3.75 -10.00
C PHE A 98 7.53 -5.24 -10.35
N VAL A 99 8.65 -5.88 -10.68
CA VAL A 99 8.65 -7.32 -11.01
C VAL A 99 8.46 -8.19 -9.76
N ASN A 100 9.02 -7.79 -8.62
CA ASN A 100 8.97 -8.56 -7.38
C ASN A 100 8.50 -7.71 -6.20
N PRO A 101 7.21 -7.29 -6.17
CA PRO A 101 6.71 -6.49 -5.08
C PRO A 101 6.64 -7.28 -3.77
N VAL A 102 7.07 -6.68 -2.69
CA VAL A 102 6.96 -7.22 -1.34
C VAL A 102 6.19 -6.22 -0.48
N PHE A 103 5.00 -6.62 -0.02
CA PHE A 103 4.15 -5.79 0.83
C PHE A 103 4.62 -5.90 2.29
N ARG A 104 5.63 -5.10 2.65
CA ARG A 104 6.14 -5.03 4.01
C ARG A 104 5.64 -3.77 4.72
N LEU A 105 5.71 -3.78 6.06
CA LEU A 105 5.21 -2.70 6.91
C LEU A 105 3.73 -2.36 6.68
N PHE A 106 2.96 -3.36 6.21
CA PHE A 106 1.58 -3.17 5.79
C PHE A 106 0.70 -2.60 6.91
N GLN A 107 0.91 -3.04 8.16
CA GLN A 107 0.11 -2.55 9.29
C GLN A 107 0.29 -1.04 9.53
N SER A 108 1.54 -0.56 9.55
CA SER A 108 1.82 0.87 9.76
C SER A 108 1.34 1.74 8.59
N GLU A 109 1.47 1.25 7.36
CA GLU A 109 0.95 1.94 6.18
C GLU A 109 -0.59 2.01 6.20
N LEU A 110 -1.25 0.93 6.62
CA LEU A 110 -2.69 0.90 6.77
C LEU A 110 -3.19 1.93 7.79
N GLU A 111 -2.51 2.06 8.92
CA GLU A 111 -2.81 3.06 9.94
C GLU A 111 -2.65 4.49 9.38
N THR A 112 -1.61 4.74 8.61
CA THR A 112 -1.38 6.02 7.92
C THR A 112 -2.51 6.35 6.95
N VAL A 113 -2.93 5.38 6.12
CA VAL A 113 -4.06 5.57 5.19
C VAL A 113 -5.37 5.80 5.93
N TYR A 114 -5.59 5.13 7.06
CA TYR A 114 -6.77 5.34 7.90
C TYR A 114 -6.82 6.76 8.48
N GLU A 115 -5.70 7.27 8.97
CA GLU A 115 -5.59 8.66 9.44
C GLU A 115 -5.80 9.67 8.29
N GLU A 116 -5.24 9.41 7.11
CA GLU A 116 -5.47 10.24 5.94
C GLU A 116 -6.95 10.26 5.54
N LYS A 117 -7.63 9.12 5.61
CA LYS A 117 -9.07 9.03 5.39
C LYS A 117 -9.86 9.88 6.39
N ASN A 118 -9.51 9.83 7.68
CA ASN A 118 -10.17 10.63 8.71
C ASN A 118 -9.99 12.13 8.44
N ARG A 119 -8.77 12.57 8.14
CA ARG A 119 -8.50 13.98 7.76
C ARG A 119 -9.27 14.40 6.51
N ALA A 120 -9.40 13.49 5.53
CA ALA A 120 -10.18 13.76 4.32
C ALA A 120 -11.68 13.93 4.64
N MET A 121 -12.20 13.15 5.60
CA MET A 121 -13.59 13.25 6.06
C MET A 121 -13.88 14.56 6.81
N ASP A 122 -12.89 15.17 7.47
CA ASP A 122 -13.03 16.45 8.15
C ASP A 122 -12.98 17.65 7.17
N ASN A 123 -12.59 17.44 5.93
CA ASN A 123 -12.49 18.49 4.91
C ASN A 123 -13.83 18.71 4.20
N MET A 124 -14.46 19.86 4.44
CA MET A 124 -15.77 20.21 3.89
C MET A 124 -15.81 20.18 2.36
N PHE A 125 -14.77 20.66 1.67
CA PHE A 125 -14.72 20.63 0.20
C PHE A 125 -14.64 19.20 -0.35
N ARG A 126 -13.90 18.31 0.31
CA ARG A 126 -13.85 16.89 -0.05
C ARG A 126 -15.19 16.20 0.17
N GLN A 127 -15.87 16.50 1.28
CA GLN A 127 -17.22 15.98 1.52
C GLN A 127 -18.21 16.45 0.46
N LEU A 128 -18.20 17.75 0.14
CA LEU A 128 -19.05 18.32 -0.91
C LEU A 128 -18.78 17.66 -2.26
N PHE A 129 -17.51 17.54 -2.64
CA PHE A 129 -17.10 16.91 -3.90
C PHE A 129 -17.49 15.42 -3.96
N THR A 130 -17.30 14.67 -2.88
CA THR A 130 -17.71 13.27 -2.79
C THR A 130 -19.22 13.13 -2.91
N THR A 131 -19.97 14.02 -2.26
CA THR A 131 -21.44 14.05 -2.36
C THR A 131 -21.91 14.41 -3.78
N TYR A 132 -21.22 15.35 -4.42
CA TYR A 132 -21.49 15.71 -5.83
C TYR A 132 -21.24 14.49 -6.74
N LEU A 133 -20.09 13.82 -6.65
CA LEU A 133 -19.79 12.65 -7.46
C LEU A 133 -20.81 11.52 -7.25
N LYS A 134 -21.18 11.25 -6.00
CA LYS A 134 -22.20 10.23 -5.66
C LYS A 134 -23.56 10.51 -6.29
N ASN A 135 -23.96 11.77 -6.36
CA ASN A 135 -25.25 12.14 -6.93
C ASN A 135 -25.21 12.24 -8.47
N PHE A 136 -24.06 12.63 -9.03
CA PHE A 136 -23.89 12.77 -10.47
C PHE A 136 -23.65 11.41 -11.15
N PHE A 137 -22.77 10.59 -10.56
CA PHE A 137 -22.42 9.26 -11.07
C PHE A 137 -23.10 8.15 -10.25
N LYS A 138 -24.42 7.98 -10.41
CA LYS A 138 -25.21 7.04 -9.59
C LYS A 138 -24.82 5.57 -9.77
N GLU A 139 -24.41 5.18 -10.98
CA GLU A 139 -24.07 3.79 -11.33
C GLU A 139 -22.59 3.60 -11.67
N HIS A 140 -21.91 4.67 -12.05
CA HIS A 140 -20.50 4.62 -12.40
C HIS A 140 -19.59 4.52 -11.16
N PRO A 141 -18.47 3.77 -11.21
CA PRO A 141 -17.54 3.61 -10.08
C PRO A 141 -17.08 4.92 -9.42
N TYR A 142 -16.98 6.02 -10.15
CA TYR A 142 -16.61 7.34 -9.61
C TYR A 142 -17.54 7.84 -8.50
N GLY A 143 -18.80 7.47 -8.54
CA GLY A 143 -19.77 7.81 -7.50
C GLY A 143 -19.91 6.75 -6.41
N GLN A 144 -19.46 5.52 -6.68
CA GLN A 144 -19.59 4.40 -5.75
C GLN A 144 -18.41 4.27 -4.79
N GLN A 145 -17.22 4.69 -5.23
CA GLN A 145 -15.98 4.52 -4.47
C GLN A 145 -15.17 5.81 -4.48
N THR A 146 -14.48 6.06 -3.38
CA THR A 146 -13.43 7.10 -3.31
C THR A 146 -12.07 6.45 -3.47
N VAL A 147 -11.07 7.21 -3.94
CA VAL A 147 -9.67 6.74 -4.06
C VAL A 147 -9.12 6.17 -2.75
N LEU A 148 -9.50 6.74 -1.60
CA LEU A 148 -9.11 6.26 -0.28
C LEU A 148 -9.93 5.05 0.21
N GLY A 149 -10.90 4.57 -0.57
CA GLY A 149 -11.77 3.47 -0.17
C GLY A 149 -12.76 3.83 0.95
N SER A 150 -13.40 2.81 1.53
CA SER A 150 -14.29 2.95 2.68
C SER A 150 -13.57 2.66 4.00
N VAL A 151 -14.11 3.15 5.11
CA VAL A 151 -13.61 2.85 6.47
C VAL A 151 -13.69 1.34 6.74
N ASP A 152 -14.75 0.67 6.28
CA ASP A 152 -14.94 -0.76 6.48
C ASP A 152 -13.87 -1.58 5.75
N HIS A 153 -13.49 -1.20 4.53
CA HIS A 153 -12.39 -1.84 3.80
C HIS A 153 -11.04 -1.65 4.51
N LEU A 154 -10.79 -0.46 5.07
CA LEU A 154 -9.56 -0.19 5.82
C LEU A 154 -9.49 -0.96 7.15
N LYS A 155 -10.65 -1.24 7.78
CA LYS A 155 -10.72 -2.06 8.99
C LYS A 155 -10.61 -3.56 8.72
N ASN A 156 -10.89 -4.00 7.49
CA ASN A 156 -10.84 -5.40 7.07
C ASN A 156 -9.93 -5.57 5.84
N PRO A 157 -8.64 -5.25 5.95
CA PRO A 157 -7.72 -5.35 4.84
C PRO A 157 -7.45 -6.82 4.47
N SER A 158 -7.14 -7.07 3.19
CA SER A 158 -6.73 -8.37 2.69
C SER A 158 -5.48 -8.22 1.84
N LEU A 159 -4.38 -8.81 2.30
CA LEU A 159 -3.12 -8.84 1.53
C LEU A 159 -3.24 -9.71 0.29
N SER A 160 -4.02 -10.79 0.35
CA SER A 160 -4.28 -11.67 -0.79
C SER A 160 -4.99 -10.94 -1.93
N LYS A 161 -6.03 -10.15 -1.63
CA LYS A 161 -6.72 -9.31 -2.62
C LYS A 161 -5.83 -8.17 -3.15
N MET A 162 -4.97 -7.61 -2.32
CA MET A 162 -4.02 -6.59 -2.76
C MET A 162 -3.02 -7.18 -3.76
N ARG A 163 -2.53 -8.40 -3.52
CA ARG A 163 -1.66 -9.10 -4.45
C ARG A 163 -2.38 -9.43 -5.76
N GLU A 164 -3.59 -9.96 -5.68
CA GLU A 164 -4.43 -10.23 -6.86
C GLU A 164 -4.66 -8.97 -7.70
N TYR A 165 -4.97 -7.84 -7.06
CA TYR A 165 -5.08 -6.54 -7.73
C TYR A 165 -3.77 -6.14 -8.40
N TYR A 166 -2.65 -6.28 -7.70
CA TYR A 166 -1.34 -5.96 -8.24
C TYR A 166 -1.03 -6.82 -9.47
N ASP A 167 -1.17 -8.12 -9.37
CA ASP A 167 -0.89 -9.09 -10.45
C ASP A 167 -1.81 -8.88 -11.67
N THR A 168 -3.01 -8.33 -11.46
CA THR A 168 -3.99 -8.05 -12.52
C THR A 168 -3.72 -6.74 -13.24
N TYR A 169 -3.37 -5.69 -12.53
CA TYR A 169 -3.34 -4.32 -13.08
C TYR A 169 -1.94 -3.72 -13.24
N TYR A 170 -0.91 -4.26 -12.57
CA TYR A 170 0.47 -3.81 -12.73
C TYR A 170 1.22 -4.65 -13.78
N VAL A 171 0.66 -4.67 -14.97
CA VAL A 171 1.18 -5.42 -16.12
C VAL A 171 1.58 -4.46 -17.25
N ALA A 172 2.55 -4.89 -18.06
CA ALA A 172 2.92 -4.16 -19.28
C ALA A 172 1.87 -4.44 -20.36
N ASN A 173 1.21 -3.39 -20.84
CA ASN A 173 0.24 -3.45 -21.94
C ASN A 173 0.85 -2.77 -23.18
#